data_9420a0903e8cfc9ef52cfd80338aaa92
#
_entry.id   9420a0903e8cfc9ef52cfd80338aaa92
#
_cell.length_a   1.000
_cell.length_b   1.000
_cell.length_c   1.000
_cell.angle_alpha   90.00
_cell.angle_beta   90.00
_cell.angle_gamma   90.00
#
_symmetry.space_group_name_H-M   'P 1'
#
loop_
_entity.id
_entity.type
_entity.pdbx_description
1 polymer ?
#
loop_
_entity_poly.entity_id
_entity_poly.type
_entity_poly.pdbx_seq_one_letter_code
_entity_poly.pdbx_strand_id
1 'polypeptide(L)'
;MSGIGHIMGVHIETDMRRDAFDHLLLLDHTYYNNTKVGTIMGRITNDLFDVTEFAHHCPEEFFIAFIKILASFIILCQASIPLTLAVFACVPLMGVVSVYLNGRLRARFRQQRIQIGELNATIEDSLLGQGVVKAFAAEEQERAKFEQGNKDFEHIKTLGYYAMAAFNTSTRLFDGLMYLV
;
A
#
# COMPACT_ATOMS: atom_id res chain seq x y z
N MET A 1 -5.70 13.27 21.00
CA MET A 1 -4.86 14.03 20.05
C MET A 1 -5.15 13.66 18.59
N SER A 2 -5.48 12.44 18.27
CA SER A 2 -5.79 12.00 16.90
C SER A 2 -6.91 12.77 16.18
N GLY A 3 -7.95 13.23 16.88
CA GLY A 3 -9.08 13.91 16.25
C GLY A 3 -8.75 15.24 15.58
N ILE A 4 -7.85 16.04 16.13
CA ILE A 4 -7.46 17.34 15.56
C ILE A 4 -6.64 17.15 14.28
N GLY A 5 -5.72 16.18 14.27
CA GLY A 5 -4.93 15.84 13.08
C GLY A 5 -5.81 15.38 11.91
N HIS A 6 -6.78 14.51 12.17
CA HIS A 6 -7.73 14.07 11.15
C HIS A 6 -8.62 15.21 10.62
N ILE A 7 -9.12 16.10 11.49
CA ILE A 7 -9.91 17.28 11.06
C ILE A 7 -9.06 18.20 10.16
N MET A 8 -7.80 18.44 10.54
CA MET A 8 -6.86 19.21 9.71
C MET A 8 -6.61 18.52 8.35
N GLY A 9 -6.43 17.19 8.35
CA GLY A 9 -6.30 16.40 7.12
C GLY A 9 -7.50 16.57 6.19
N VAL A 10 -8.73 16.51 6.72
CA VAL A 10 -9.96 16.73 5.95
C VAL A 10 -10.02 18.13 5.33
N HIS A 11 -9.61 19.16 6.05
CA HIS A 11 -9.56 20.52 5.49
C HIS A 11 -8.54 20.64 4.37
N ILE A 12 -7.33 20.11 4.57
CA ILE A 12 -6.28 20.10 3.56
C ILE A 12 -6.74 19.33 2.31
N GLU A 13 -7.33 18.15 2.48
CA GLU A 13 -7.87 17.35 1.39
C GLU A 13 -8.95 18.11 0.60
N THR A 14 -9.84 18.80 1.31
CA THR A 14 -10.92 19.58 0.70
C THR A 14 -10.37 20.74 -0.12
N ASP A 15 -9.36 21.46 0.40
CA ASP A 15 -8.73 22.58 -0.30
C ASP A 15 -7.94 22.08 -1.51
N MET A 16 -7.13 21.03 -1.38
CA MET A 16 -6.42 20.41 -2.50
C MET A 16 -7.37 19.91 -3.60
N ARG A 17 -8.51 19.33 -3.21
CA ARG A 17 -9.53 18.87 -4.17
C ARG A 17 -10.13 20.05 -4.93
N ARG A 18 -10.41 21.15 -4.26
CA ARG A 18 -10.90 22.40 -4.88
C ARG A 18 -9.88 22.95 -5.86
N ASP A 19 -8.63 23.10 -5.43
CA ASP A 19 -7.57 23.64 -6.28
C ASP A 19 -7.32 22.75 -7.51
N ALA A 20 -7.32 21.43 -7.34
CA ALA A 20 -7.21 20.47 -8.43
C ALA A 20 -8.38 20.58 -9.41
N PHE A 21 -9.62 20.71 -8.90
CA PHE A 21 -10.80 20.87 -9.75
C PHE A 21 -10.79 22.19 -10.52
N ASP A 22 -10.46 23.28 -9.86
CA ASP A 22 -10.33 24.61 -10.49
C ASP A 22 -9.26 24.60 -11.58
N HIS A 23 -8.13 23.94 -11.33
CA HIS A 23 -7.09 23.76 -12.34
C HIS A 23 -7.57 22.94 -13.55
N LEU A 24 -8.30 21.87 -13.31
CA LEU A 24 -8.87 21.04 -14.38
C LEU A 24 -9.81 21.83 -15.28
N LEU A 25 -10.60 22.76 -14.74
CA LEU A 25 -11.50 23.60 -15.53
C LEU A 25 -10.74 24.56 -16.48
N LEU A 26 -9.47 24.83 -16.22
CA LEU A 26 -8.62 25.69 -17.04
C LEU A 26 -7.85 24.92 -18.14
N LEU A 27 -7.83 23.58 -18.09
CA LEU A 27 -7.11 22.76 -19.05
C LEU A 27 -7.80 22.73 -20.41
N ASP A 28 -6.97 22.66 -21.46
CA ASP A 28 -7.45 22.59 -22.84
C ASP A 28 -8.16 21.26 -23.14
N HIS A 29 -9.09 21.30 -24.09
CA HIS A 29 -9.86 20.16 -24.55
C HIS A 29 -8.98 18.98 -25.02
N THR A 30 -7.81 19.29 -25.57
CA THR A 30 -6.80 18.29 -25.99
C THR A 30 -6.35 17.38 -24.83
N TYR A 31 -6.29 17.90 -23.61
CA TYR A 31 -5.97 17.10 -22.43
C TYR A 31 -7.03 16.02 -22.17
N TYR A 32 -8.31 16.37 -22.30
CA TYR A 32 -9.43 15.46 -22.05
C TYR A 32 -9.60 14.41 -23.14
N ASN A 33 -9.18 14.71 -24.38
CA ASN A 33 -9.18 13.75 -25.47
C ASN A 33 -8.11 12.64 -25.27
N ASN A 34 -7.01 12.96 -24.58
CA ASN A 34 -5.89 12.05 -24.36
C ASN A 34 -5.87 11.40 -22.96
N THR A 35 -6.78 11.81 -22.07
CA THR A 35 -6.80 11.35 -20.69
C THR A 35 -8.18 10.80 -20.32
N LYS A 36 -8.23 9.56 -19.85
CA LYS A 36 -9.48 8.96 -19.38
C LYS A 36 -10.01 9.72 -18.17
N VAL A 37 -11.23 10.23 -18.23
CA VAL A 37 -11.89 10.96 -17.12
C VAL A 37 -11.90 10.15 -15.83
N GLY A 38 -12.10 8.84 -15.90
CA GLY A 38 -12.02 7.95 -14.73
C GLY A 38 -10.67 7.97 -14.01
N THR A 39 -9.57 8.17 -14.75
CA THR A 39 -8.23 8.33 -14.13
C THR A 39 -8.12 9.65 -13.38
N ILE A 40 -8.67 10.73 -13.93
CA ILE A 40 -8.72 12.05 -13.29
C ILE A 40 -9.55 11.97 -12.00
N MET A 41 -10.73 11.36 -12.08
CA MET A 41 -11.60 11.15 -10.92
C MET A 41 -10.89 10.35 -9.82
N GLY A 42 -10.22 9.25 -10.17
CA GLY A 42 -9.44 8.45 -9.21
C GLY A 42 -8.38 9.27 -8.49
N ARG A 43 -7.67 10.15 -9.21
CA ARG A 43 -6.65 11.05 -8.62
C ARG A 43 -7.26 12.04 -7.64
N ILE A 44 -8.37 12.69 -8.00
CA ILE A 44 -9.02 13.71 -7.15
C ILE A 44 -9.69 13.09 -5.92
N THR A 45 -10.11 11.85 -6.00
CA THR A 45 -10.80 11.18 -4.88
C THR A 45 -9.84 10.33 -4.04
N ASN A 46 -9.20 9.34 -4.65
CA ASN A 46 -8.43 8.35 -3.90
C ASN A 46 -6.99 8.78 -3.63
N ASP A 47 -6.28 9.30 -4.66
CA ASP A 47 -4.88 9.66 -4.48
C ASP A 47 -4.73 10.87 -3.52
N LEU A 48 -5.66 11.82 -3.53
CA LEU A 48 -5.65 12.94 -2.59
C LEU A 48 -5.88 12.47 -1.15
N PHE A 49 -6.79 11.53 -0.93
CA PHE A 49 -6.99 10.91 0.36
C PHE A 49 -5.69 10.23 0.85
N ASP A 50 -5.06 9.41 0.01
CA ASP A 50 -3.80 8.74 0.36
C ASP A 50 -2.67 9.73 0.69
N VAL A 51 -2.58 10.84 -0.05
CA VAL A 51 -1.59 11.91 0.19
C VAL A 51 -1.82 12.60 1.54
N THR A 52 -3.07 12.94 1.87
CA THR A 52 -3.38 13.62 3.13
C THR A 52 -3.23 12.71 4.34
N GLU A 53 -3.64 11.44 4.23
CA GLU A 53 -3.39 10.42 5.26
C GLU A 53 -1.89 10.25 5.53
N PHE A 54 -1.09 10.15 4.46
CA PHE A 54 0.36 10.07 4.60
C PHE A 54 0.97 11.33 5.24
N ALA A 55 0.52 12.51 4.83
CA ALA A 55 1.11 13.79 5.24
C ALA A 55 0.95 14.09 6.74
N HIS A 56 -0.13 13.62 7.38
CA HIS A 56 -0.31 13.84 8.81
C HIS A 56 0.09 12.62 9.66
N HIS A 57 -0.18 11.40 9.21
CA HIS A 57 0.17 10.20 9.98
C HIS A 57 1.68 9.96 10.04
N CYS A 58 2.41 10.07 8.92
CA CYS A 58 3.83 9.74 8.92
C CYS A 58 4.66 10.64 9.83
N PRO A 59 4.58 11.99 9.79
CA PRO A 59 5.34 12.85 10.69
C PRO A 59 4.97 12.62 12.16
N GLU A 60 3.68 12.45 12.48
CA GLU A 60 3.21 12.19 13.83
C GLU A 60 3.81 10.89 14.38
N GLU A 61 3.71 9.79 13.63
CA GLU A 61 4.23 8.48 14.04
C GLU A 61 5.76 8.49 14.20
N PHE A 62 6.49 9.15 13.29
CA PHE A 62 7.95 9.29 13.42
C PHE A 62 8.34 10.08 14.66
N PHE A 63 7.64 11.17 14.97
CA PHE A 63 7.91 11.98 16.15
C PHE A 63 7.62 11.21 17.44
N ILE A 64 6.47 10.54 17.50
CA ILE A 64 6.09 9.70 18.64
C ILE A 64 7.08 8.55 18.83
N ALA A 65 7.46 7.86 17.75
CA ALA A 65 8.43 6.77 17.80
C ALA A 65 9.79 7.25 18.30
N PHE A 66 10.27 8.40 17.81
CA PHE A 66 11.55 8.98 18.27
C PHE A 66 11.54 9.29 19.77
N ILE A 67 10.48 9.95 20.26
CA ILE A 67 10.33 10.26 21.70
C ILE A 67 10.29 8.98 22.53
N LYS A 68 9.50 7.99 22.11
CA LYS A 68 9.38 6.70 22.79
C LYS A 68 10.73 5.98 22.87
N ILE A 69 11.48 5.90 21.77
CA ILE A 69 12.81 5.28 21.73
C ILE A 69 13.77 5.99 22.66
N LEU A 70 13.81 7.33 22.62
CA LEU A 70 14.70 8.12 23.48
C LEU A 70 14.36 7.96 24.95
N ALA A 71 13.07 8.08 25.31
CA ALA A 71 12.61 7.92 26.67
C ALA A 71 12.90 6.50 27.20
N SER A 72 12.61 5.46 26.40
CA SER A 72 12.90 4.09 26.75
C SER A 72 14.38 3.86 26.97
N PHE A 73 15.24 4.43 26.13
CA PHE A 73 16.71 4.34 26.28
C PHE A 73 17.17 4.93 27.60
N ILE A 74 16.70 6.15 27.93
CA ILE A 74 17.07 6.85 29.18
C ILE A 74 16.61 6.07 30.40
N ILE A 75 15.38 5.56 30.41
CA ILE A 75 14.82 4.81 31.55
C ILE A 75 15.58 3.49 31.74
N LEU A 76 15.83 2.74 30.66
CA LEU A 76 16.52 1.47 30.73
C LEU A 76 18.00 1.63 31.15
N CYS A 77 18.66 2.69 30.74
CA CYS A 77 20.03 2.98 31.20
C CYS A 77 20.11 3.21 32.73
N GLN A 78 19.05 3.72 33.36
CA GLN A 78 19.00 3.87 34.82
C GLN A 78 18.85 2.52 35.54
N ALA A 79 18.24 1.53 34.89
CA ALA A 79 18.07 0.20 35.45
C ALA A 79 19.31 -0.66 35.27
N SER A 80 19.83 -0.79 34.03
CA SER A 80 21.03 -1.59 33.72
C SER A 80 21.57 -1.20 32.35
N ILE A 81 22.78 -0.62 32.34
CA ILE A 81 23.48 -0.25 31.10
C ILE A 81 23.78 -1.46 30.21
N PRO A 82 24.33 -2.61 30.71
CA PRO A 82 24.60 -3.75 29.86
C PRO A 82 23.35 -4.31 29.18
N LEU A 83 22.23 -4.38 29.91
CA LEU A 83 20.97 -4.87 29.39
C LEU A 83 20.40 -3.92 28.31
N THR A 84 20.46 -2.62 28.56
CA THR A 84 20.04 -1.60 27.60
C THR A 84 20.81 -1.72 26.28
N LEU A 85 22.12 -1.87 26.35
CA LEU A 85 22.95 -2.04 25.15
C LEU A 85 22.61 -3.32 24.39
N ALA A 86 22.32 -4.43 25.08
CA ALA A 86 21.92 -5.69 24.46
C ALA A 86 20.58 -5.53 23.70
N VAL A 87 19.56 -4.92 24.33
CA VAL A 87 18.25 -4.65 23.69
C VAL A 87 18.42 -3.72 22.50
N PHE A 88 19.13 -2.60 22.66
CA PHE A 88 19.30 -1.62 21.59
C PHE A 88 20.19 -2.11 20.45
N ALA A 89 21.06 -3.10 20.66
CA ALA A 89 21.80 -3.77 19.59
C ALA A 89 20.87 -4.61 18.67
N CYS A 90 19.75 -5.10 19.20
CA CYS A 90 18.77 -5.83 18.40
C CYS A 90 17.96 -4.92 17.46
N VAL A 91 17.78 -3.63 17.81
CA VAL A 91 16.97 -2.68 17.02
C VAL A 91 17.52 -2.48 15.60
N PRO A 92 18.81 -2.16 15.37
CA PRO A 92 19.34 -2.02 14.02
C PRO A 92 19.31 -3.33 13.24
N LEU A 93 19.53 -4.48 13.89
CA LEU A 93 19.41 -5.79 13.25
C LEU A 93 18.00 -6.04 12.75
N MET A 94 16.99 -5.78 13.60
CA MET A 94 15.58 -5.83 13.22
C MET A 94 15.27 -4.88 12.05
N GLY A 95 15.83 -3.66 12.09
CA GLY A 95 15.67 -2.68 11.02
C GLY A 95 16.17 -3.18 9.66
N VAL A 96 17.37 -3.75 9.62
CA VAL A 96 17.95 -4.30 8.38
C VAL A 96 17.09 -5.44 7.83
N VAL A 97 16.72 -6.39 8.68
CA VAL A 97 15.86 -7.53 8.27
C VAL A 97 14.50 -7.05 7.79
N SER A 98 13.88 -6.08 8.50
CA SER A 98 12.59 -5.51 8.13
C SER A 98 12.64 -4.79 6.78
N VAL A 99 13.66 -3.97 6.52
CA VAL A 99 13.84 -3.29 5.23
C VAL A 99 14.02 -4.28 4.09
N TYR A 100 14.83 -5.32 4.29
CA TYR A 100 15.06 -6.37 3.29
C TYR A 100 13.76 -7.14 2.94
N LEU A 101 13.02 -7.59 3.97
CA LEU A 101 11.78 -8.34 3.76
C LEU A 101 10.67 -7.46 3.20
N ASN A 102 10.58 -6.20 3.64
CA ASN A 102 9.61 -5.24 3.11
C ASN A 102 9.86 -4.94 1.62
N GLY A 103 11.13 -4.87 1.19
CA GLY A 103 11.45 -4.74 -0.23
C GLY A 103 10.90 -5.90 -1.07
N ARG A 104 11.05 -7.14 -0.59
CA ARG A 104 10.47 -8.33 -1.23
C ARG A 104 8.93 -8.29 -1.24
N LEU A 105 8.34 -7.91 -0.12
CA LEU A 105 6.89 -7.80 0.01
C LEU A 105 6.32 -6.79 -0.99
N ARG A 106 6.92 -5.59 -1.08
CA ARG A 106 6.51 -4.55 -2.04
C ARG A 106 6.61 -5.02 -3.50
N ALA A 107 7.67 -5.76 -3.84
CA ALA A 107 7.83 -6.31 -5.18
C ALA A 107 6.71 -7.30 -5.52
N ARG A 108 6.32 -8.18 -4.59
CA ARG A 108 5.21 -9.12 -4.76
C ARG A 108 3.85 -8.43 -4.88
N PHE A 109 3.58 -7.43 -4.06
CA PHE A 109 2.34 -6.66 -4.18
C PHE A 109 2.26 -5.85 -5.49
N ARG A 110 3.40 -5.36 -5.99
CA ARG A 110 3.44 -4.72 -7.30
C ARG A 110 3.09 -5.70 -8.43
N GLN A 111 3.65 -6.90 -8.41
CA GLN A 111 3.31 -7.96 -9.38
C GLN A 111 1.82 -8.32 -9.31
N GLN A 112 1.27 -8.45 -8.10
CA GLN A 112 -0.16 -8.71 -7.91
C GLN A 112 -1.05 -7.62 -8.51
N ARG A 113 -0.68 -6.33 -8.37
CA ARG A 113 -1.43 -5.22 -8.96
C ARG A 113 -1.41 -5.24 -10.49
N ILE A 114 -0.28 -5.61 -11.09
CA ILE A 114 -0.19 -5.75 -12.54
C ILE A 114 -1.10 -6.88 -13.01
N GLN A 115 -1.00 -8.04 -12.38
CA GLN A 115 -1.76 -9.23 -12.78
C GLN A 115 -3.27 -9.05 -12.62
N ILE A 116 -3.73 -8.39 -11.55
CA ILE A 116 -5.16 -8.09 -11.39
C ILE A 116 -5.64 -7.09 -12.44
N GLY A 117 -4.77 -6.14 -12.85
CA GLY A 117 -5.06 -5.23 -13.96
C GLY A 117 -5.26 -5.95 -15.29
N GLU A 118 -4.41 -6.92 -15.61
CA GLU A 118 -4.53 -7.76 -16.81
C GLU A 118 -5.80 -8.62 -16.78
N LEU A 119 -6.10 -9.22 -15.62
CA LEU A 119 -7.34 -9.99 -15.44
C LEU A 119 -8.58 -9.12 -15.61
N ASN A 120 -8.59 -7.92 -15.04
CA ASN A 120 -9.70 -6.98 -15.18
C ASN A 120 -9.89 -6.54 -16.65
N ALA A 121 -8.81 -6.30 -17.39
CA ALA A 121 -8.89 -5.99 -18.82
C ALA A 121 -9.50 -7.16 -19.61
N THR A 122 -9.09 -8.40 -19.32
CA THR A 122 -9.68 -9.60 -19.95
C THR A 122 -11.18 -9.71 -19.64
N ILE A 123 -11.60 -9.45 -18.40
CA ILE A 123 -13.02 -9.46 -18.01
C ILE A 123 -13.78 -8.35 -18.76
N GLU A 124 -13.23 -7.13 -18.81
CA GLU A 124 -13.83 -6.00 -19.49
C GLU A 124 -14.03 -6.31 -20.98
N ASP A 125 -13.02 -6.81 -21.66
CA ASP A 125 -13.07 -7.18 -23.08
C ASP A 125 -14.14 -8.25 -23.35
N SER A 126 -14.19 -9.30 -22.52
CA SER A 126 -15.20 -10.37 -22.66
C SER A 126 -16.62 -9.86 -22.44
N LEU A 127 -16.82 -8.95 -21.47
CA LEU A 127 -18.15 -8.37 -21.18
C LEU A 127 -18.60 -7.37 -22.25
N LEU A 128 -17.71 -6.53 -22.74
CA LEU A 128 -18.00 -5.59 -23.82
C LEU A 128 -18.22 -6.33 -25.14
N GLY A 129 -17.48 -7.43 -25.37
CA GLY A 129 -17.61 -8.30 -26.52
C GLY A 129 -18.72 -9.35 -26.44
N GLN A 130 -19.58 -9.33 -25.41
CA GLN A 130 -20.57 -10.39 -25.14
C GLN A 130 -21.46 -10.73 -26.32
N GLY A 131 -21.85 -9.71 -27.12
CA GLY A 131 -22.64 -9.93 -28.34
C GLY A 131 -21.92 -10.81 -29.37
N VAL A 132 -20.60 -10.61 -29.53
CA VAL A 132 -19.75 -11.42 -30.43
C VAL A 132 -19.57 -12.81 -29.88
N VAL A 133 -19.27 -12.92 -28.57
CA VAL A 133 -19.12 -14.22 -27.88
C VAL A 133 -20.36 -15.07 -28.06
N LYS A 134 -21.56 -14.48 -27.91
CA LYS A 134 -22.83 -15.16 -28.12
C LYS A 134 -23.09 -15.54 -29.58
N ALA A 135 -22.77 -14.65 -30.51
CA ALA A 135 -22.99 -14.88 -31.95
C ALA A 135 -22.14 -16.07 -32.47
N PHE A 136 -20.96 -16.28 -31.90
CA PHE A 136 -20.03 -17.35 -32.30
C PHE A 136 -20.03 -18.55 -31.34
N ALA A 137 -20.88 -18.58 -30.31
CA ALA A 137 -20.93 -19.60 -29.26
C ALA A 137 -19.55 -19.85 -28.62
N ALA A 138 -18.80 -18.76 -28.38
CA ALA A 138 -17.40 -18.79 -27.91
C ALA A 138 -17.26 -18.70 -26.39
N GLU A 139 -18.33 -18.98 -25.61
CA GLU A 139 -18.35 -18.86 -24.14
C GLU A 139 -17.29 -19.72 -23.46
N GLU A 140 -17.04 -20.93 -23.98
CA GLU A 140 -16.05 -21.82 -23.40
C GLU A 140 -14.64 -21.31 -23.61
N GLN A 141 -14.38 -20.64 -24.73
CA GLN A 141 -13.10 -20.03 -25.03
C GLN A 141 -12.81 -18.82 -24.13
N GLU A 142 -13.82 -17.98 -23.87
CA GLU A 142 -13.70 -16.85 -22.93
C GLU A 142 -13.56 -17.34 -21.48
N ARG A 143 -14.26 -18.41 -21.10
CA ARG A 143 -14.08 -19.04 -19.79
C ARG A 143 -12.65 -19.58 -19.61
N ALA A 144 -12.08 -20.21 -20.62
CA ALA A 144 -10.71 -20.71 -20.56
C ALA A 144 -9.67 -19.59 -20.40
N LYS A 145 -9.84 -18.45 -21.10
CA LYS A 145 -8.99 -17.26 -20.93
C LYS A 145 -9.08 -16.70 -19.50
N PHE A 146 -10.30 -16.54 -18.99
CA PHE A 146 -10.51 -16.08 -17.63
C PHE A 146 -9.86 -17.02 -16.60
N GLU A 147 -10.07 -18.32 -16.74
CA GLU A 147 -9.53 -19.32 -15.81
C GLU A 147 -7.99 -19.33 -15.80
N GLN A 148 -7.36 -19.15 -16.96
CA GLN A 148 -5.92 -19.00 -17.02
C GLN A 148 -5.43 -17.76 -16.28
N GLY A 149 -6.01 -16.58 -16.54
CA GLY A 149 -5.64 -15.34 -15.86
C GLY A 149 -5.92 -15.38 -14.36
N ASN A 150 -7.01 -16.05 -13.95
CA ASN A 150 -7.36 -16.24 -12.54
C ASN A 150 -6.35 -17.15 -11.81
N LYS A 151 -5.89 -18.23 -12.43
CA LYS A 151 -4.82 -19.09 -11.88
C LYS A 151 -3.50 -18.36 -11.75
N ASP A 152 -3.13 -17.57 -12.74
CA ASP A 152 -1.91 -16.76 -12.70
C ASP A 152 -1.98 -15.74 -11.56
N PHE A 153 -3.13 -15.08 -11.37
CA PHE A 153 -3.37 -14.17 -10.25
C PHE A 153 -3.33 -14.91 -8.89
N GLU A 154 -3.98 -16.06 -8.76
CA GLU A 154 -3.94 -16.90 -7.55
C GLU A 154 -2.51 -17.25 -7.16
N HIS A 155 -1.70 -17.70 -8.13
CA HIS A 155 -0.30 -18.03 -7.89
C HIS A 155 0.51 -16.84 -7.37
N ILE A 156 0.41 -15.68 -8.03
CA ILE A 156 1.12 -14.46 -7.63
C ILE A 156 0.65 -13.97 -6.27
N LYS A 157 -0.65 -14.01 -6.01
CA LYS A 157 -1.24 -13.63 -4.71
C LYS A 157 -0.76 -14.53 -3.59
N THR A 158 -0.66 -15.84 -3.83
CA THR A 158 -0.14 -16.82 -2.88
C THR A 158 1.33 -16.54 -2.53
N LEU A 159 2.17 -16.22 -3.52
CA LEU A 159 3.55 -15.79 -3.27
C LEU A 159 3.63 -14.49 -2.46
N GLY A 160 2.68 -13.57 -2.65
CA GLY A 160 2.55 -12.36 -1.85
C GLY A 160 2.26 -12.66 -0.38
N TYR A 161 1.35 -13.60 -0.11
CA TYR A 161 1.04 -14.02 1.25
C TYR A 161 2.21 -14.74 1.94
N TYR A 162 3.00 -15.54 1.23
CA TYR A 162 4.22 -16.11 1.79
C TYR A 162 5.25 -15.04 2.17
N ALA A 163 5.42 -14.01 1.32
CA ALA A 163 6.30 -12.89 1.65
C ALA A 163 5.78 -12.09 2.87
N MET A 164 4.47 -11.89 2.97
CA MET A 164 3.84 -11.24 4.13
C MET A 164 3.98 -12.08 5.41
N ALA A 165 3.80 -13.38 5.32
CA ALA A 165 3.99 -14.29 6.45
C ALA A 165 5.44 -14.26 6.94
N ALA A 166 6.43 -14.28 6.04
CA ALA A 166 7.84 -14.18 6.39
C ALA A 166 8.17 -12.86 7.11
N PHE A 167 7.64 -11.73 6.61
CA PHE A 167 7.80 -10.42 7.25
C PHE A 167 7.18 -10.40 8.65
N ASN A 168 5.93 -10.82 8.79
CA ASN A 168 5.21 -10.81 10.07
C ASN A 168 5.85 -11.76 11.10
N THR A 169 6.26 -12.96 10.65
CA THR A 169 6.94 -13.93 11.54
C THR A 169 8.28 -13.39 12.02
N SER A 170 9.05 -12.78 11.13
CA SER A 170 10.34 -12.17 11.49
C SER A 170 10.16 -11.05 12.54
N THR A 171 9.18 -10.16 12.34
CA THR A 171 8.90 -9.08 13.30
C THR A 171 8.50 -9.65 14.66
N ARG A 172 7.61 -10.65 14.70
CA ARG A 172 7.18 -11.31 15.94
C ARG A 172 8.29 -12.05 16.65
N LEU A 173 9.25 -12.62 15.91
CA LEU A 173 10.43 -13.25 16.52
C LEU A 173 11.32 -12.22 17.22
N PHE A 174 11.56 -11.06 16.61
CA PHE A 174 12.30 -9.98 17.24
C PHE A 174 11.59 -9.42 18.47
N ASP A 175 10.26 -9.21 18.38
CA ASP A 175 9.46 -8.81 19.53
C ASP A 175 9.58 -9.81 20.68
N GLY A 176 9.46 -11.11 20.39
CA GLY A 176 9.61 -12.18 21.39
C GLY A 176 11.01 -12.22 22.01
N LEU A 177 12.07 -12.03 21.22
CA LEU A 177 13.43 -11.96 21.72
C LEU A 177 13.64 -10.76 22.66
N MET A 178 13.08 -9.60 22.33
CA MET A 178 13.16 -8.41 23.19
C MET A 178 12.41 -8.57 24.53
N TYR A 179 11.38 -9.43 24.58
CA TYR A 179 10.70 -9.77 25.84
C TYR A 179 11.49 -10.75 26.72
N LEU A 180 12.39 -11.54 26.15
CA LEU A 180 13.20 -12.52 26.88
C LEU A 180 14.46 -11.93 27.50
N VAL A 181 14.92 -10.79 27.01
CA VAL A 181 16.11 -10.06 27.50
C VAL A 181 15.72 -9.08 28.61
#